data_1ff0445984d5d0c329399314db7a62e2
#
_entry.id   1ff0445984d5d0c329399314db7a62e2
#
_cell.length_a   1.000
_cell.length_b   1.000
_cell.length_c   1.000
_cell.angle_alpha   90.00
_cell.angle_beta   90.00
_cell.angle_gamma   90.00
#
_symmetry.space_group_name_H-M   'P 1'
#
loop_
_entity.id
_entity.type
_entity.pdbx_description
1 polymer ?
#
loop_
_entity_poly.entity_id
_entity_poly.type
_entity_poly.pdbx_seq_one_letter_code
_entity_poly.pdbx_strand_id
1 'polypeptide(L)'
;MPTLDKAAQKTRFFQALEPHATVVALSLKTPAERRRLLEQLAGSLQLSLQPDHWTLLLEHSQNNLLAAQQTLLRLDMLCAGAAVDADLLQAALVEQSRYSPFDLAQAALQGDSTQAVRMLRFLQESGEAPSLVLWALNRDMKLLLQLMAQPDQAPSLGIWSSRLSPYQQALRRLRPAQLRHWPGLLLRTDAAIKGARPDQPWDLLLQCTLEL
;
A
#
# COMPACT_ATOMS: atom_id res chain seq x y z
N MET A 1 0.79 -14.32 3.15
CA MET A 1 1.71 -15.47 3.16
C MET A 1 3.10 -14.99 2.79
N PRO A 2 4.15 -15.38 3.51
CA PRO A 2 5.50 -15.02 3.13
C PRO A 2 5.84 -15.65 1.77
N THR A 3 6.41 -14.86 0.86
CA THR A 3 6.92 -15.36 -0.41
C THR A 3 8.12 -16.26 -0.14
N LEU A 4 8.05 -17.50 -0.62
CA LEU A 4 9.16 -18.43 -0.55
C LEU A 4 10.22 -17.99 -1.56
N ASP A 5 11.17 -17.17 -1.11
CA ASP A 5 12.32 -16.79 -1.93
C ASP A 5 13.37 -17.91 -1.95
N LYS A 6 14.37 -17.77 -2.81
CA LYS A 6 15.47 -18.76 -2.92
C LYS A 6 16.28 -18.90 -1.63
N ALA A 7 16.26 -17.90 -0.74
CA ALA A 7 16.93 -17.95 0.54
C ALA A 7 16.12 -18.76 1.56
N ALA A 8 14.79 -18.59 1.58
CA ALA A 8 13.89 -19.37 2.41
C ALA A 8 13.93 -20.87 2.08
N GLN A 9 14.07 -21.23 0.79
CA GLN A 9 14.22 -22.63 0.34
C GLN A 9 15.53 -23.30 0.82
N LYS A 10 16.55 -22.52 1.16
CA LYS A 10 17.83 -23.03 1.69
C LYS A 10 17.83 -23.20 3.22
N THR A 11 16.76 -22.86 3.90
CA THR A 11 16.68 -23.01 5.35
C THR A 11 16.59 -24.48 5.76
N ARG A 12 17.20 -24.84 6.90
CA ARG A 12 17.13 -26.20 7.46
C ARG A 12 15.68 -26.65 7.66
N PHE A 13 14.79 -25.76 8.00
CA PHE A 13 13.36 -26.01 8.15
C PHE A 13 12.73 -26.47 6.83
N PHE A 14 12.99 -25.75 5.74
CA PHE A 14 12.46 -26.10 4.43
C PHE A 14 13.00 -27.43 3.93
N GLN A 15 14.32 -27.65 4.06
CA GLN A 15 14.97 -28.91 3.68
C GLN A 15 14.47 -30.12 4.47
N ALA A 16 14.08 -29.92 5.73
CA ALA A 16 13.48 -30.98 6.54
C ALA A 16 12.02 -31.29 6.14
N LEU A 17 11.28 -30.31 5.61
CA LEU A 17 9.89 -30.51 5.18
C LEU A 17 9.77 -31.05 3.75
N GLU A 18 10.66 -30.67 2.85
CA GLU A 18 10.60 -31.00 1.43
C GLU A 18 10.45 -32.51 1.13
N PRO A 19 11.10 -33.44 1.83
CA PRO A 19 10.91 -34.87 1.60
C PRO A 19 9.55 -35.43 2.06
N HIS A 20 8.84 -34.70 2.93
CA HIS A 20 7.59 -35.12 3.57
C HIS A 20 6.37 -34.33 3.11
N ALA A 21 6.54 -33.36 2.21
CA ALA A 21 5.47 -32.46 1.76
C ALA A 21 5.57 -32.14 0.27
N THR A 22 4.43 -32.00 -0.38
CA THR A 22 4.38 -31.47 -1.76
C THR A 22 4.45 -29.95 -1.72
N VAL A 23 5.52 -29.38 -2.28
CA VAL A 23 5.72 -27.95 -2.38
C VAL A 23 5.09 -27.43 -3.68
N VAL A 24 4.03 -26.63 -3.58
CA VAL A 24 3.40 -25.97 -4.71
C VAL A 24 3.80 -24.50 -4.72
N ALA A 25 4.63 -24.10 -5.68
CA ALA A 25 5.02 -22.70 -5.87
C ALA A 25 3.96 -21.96 -6.69
N LEU A 26 3.20 -21.08 -6.06
CA LEU A 26 2.24 -20.20 -6.72
C LEU A 26 2.87 -18.81 -6.89
N SER A 27 3.21 -18.44 -8.10
CA SER A 27 3.70 -17.08 -8.39
C SER A 27 3.14 -16.59 -9.73
N LEU A 28 2.48 -15.44 -9.69
CA LEU A 28 2.02 -14.73 -10.89
C LEU A 28 3.07 -13.69 -11.25
N LYS A 29 3.94 -14.01 -12.20
CA LYS A 29 5.10 -13.16 -12.55
C LYS A 29 4.76 -12.09 -13.57
N THR A 30 3.79 -12.35 -14.44
CA THR A 30 3.46 -11.45 -15.55
C THR A 30 2.07 -10.82 -15.39
N PRO A 31 1.85 -9.62 -15.96
CA PRO A 31 0.51 -9.01 -16.04
C PRO A 31 -0.50 -9.90 -16.76
N ALA A 32 -0.06 -10.63 -17.78
CA ALA A 32 -0.91 -11.55 -18.54
C ALA A 32 -1.42 -12.74 -17.70
N GLU A 33 -0.56 -13.32 -16.86
CA GLU A 33 -0.96 -14.39 -15.93
C GLU A 33 -1.99 -13.89 -14.90
N ARG A 34 -1.79 -12.68 -14.39
CA ARG A 34 -2.75 -12.04 -13.45
C ARG A 34 -4.09 -11.81 -14.11
N ARG A 35 -4.10 -11.25 -15.33
CA ARG A 35 -5.31 -11.03 -16.08
C ARG A 35 -6.06 -12.34 -16.35
N ARG A 36 -5.36 -13.38 -16.80
CA ARG A 36 -5.96 -14.69 -17.06
C ARG A 36 -6.63 -15.30 -15.82
N LEU A 37 -6.01 -15.16 -14.65
CA LEU A 37 -6.60 -15.62 -13.39
C LEU A 37 -7.89 -14.86 -13.05
N LEU A 38 -7.89 -13.53 -13.24
CA LEU A 38 -9.07 -12.70 -13.01
C LEU A 38 -10.19 -13.01 -14.04
N GLU A 39 -9.83 -13.29 -15.29
CA GLU A 39 -10.79 -13.73 -16.32
C GLU A 39 -11.44 -15.07 -15.96
N GLN A 40 -10.67 -16.02 -15.41
CA GLN A 40 -11.21 -17.28 -14.92
C GLN A 40 -12.18 -17.06 -13.75
N LEU A 41 -11.84 -16.16 -12.83
CA LEU A 41 -12.73 -15.81 -11.72
C LEU A 41 -14.01 -15.14 -12.20
N ALA A 42 -13.90 -14.15 -13.10
CA ALA A 42 -15.08 -13.49 -13.70
C ALA A 42 -15.97 -14.50 -14.42
N GLY A 43 -15.38 -15.46 -15.14
CA GLY A 43 -16.14 -16.55 -15.77
C GLY A 43 -16.88 -17.44 -14.76
N SER A 44 -16.27 -17.75 -13.61
CA SER A 44 -16.92 -18.51 -12.54
C SER A 44 -18.06 -17.74 -11.86
N LEU A 45 -18.00 -16.39 -11.88
CA LEU A 45 -19.05 -15.48 -11.39
C LEU A 45 -20.06 -15.12 -12.49
N GLN A 46 -19.93 -15.68 -13.69
CA GLN A 46 -20.78 -15.38 -14.85
C GLN A 46 -20.77 -13.89 -15.24
N LEU A 47 -19.71 -13.16 -14.88
CA LEU A 47 -19.54 -11.75 -15.23
C LEU A 47 -18.94 -11.63 -16.65
N SER A 48 -19.58 -10.83 -17.50
CA SER A 48 -19.09 -10.49 -18.82
C SER A 48 -18.55 -9.05 -18.81
N LEU A 49 -17.21 -8.91 -18.84
CA LEU A 49 -16.53 -7.62 -18.88
C LEU A 49 -16.02 -7.34 -20.30
N GLN A 50 -16.27 -6.13 -20.78
CA GLN A 50 -15.71 -5.63 -22.06
C GLN A 50 -14.20 -5.36 -21.92
N PRO A 51 -13.44 -5.30 -23.03
CA PRO A 51 -12.00 -5.00 -22.99
C PRO A 51 -11.64 -3.73 -22.20
N ASP A 52 -12.44 -2.68 -22.35
CA ASP A 52 -12.24 -1.41 -21.63
C ASP A 52 -12.48 -1.53 -20.13
N HIS A 53 -13.44 -2.37 -19.72
CA HIS A 53 -13.68 -2.67 -18.31
C HIS A 53 -12.48 -3.36 -17.66
N TRP A 54 -11.81 -4.27 -18.39
CA TRP A 54 -10.58 -4.92 -17.93
C TRP A 54 -9.44 -3.93 -17.74
N THR A 55 -9.30 -2.99 -18.67
CA THR A 55 -8.27 -1.95 -18.58
C THR A 55 -8.48 -1.11 -17.32
N LEU A 56 -9.69 -0.60 -17.10
CA LEU A 56 -10.04 0.18 -15.92
C LEU A 56 -9.84 -0.61 -14.62
N LEU A 57 -10.28 -1.87 -14.56
CA LEU A 57 -10.12 -2.73 -13.40
C LEU A 57 -8.65 -2.93 -13.03
N LEU A 58 -7.80 -3.20 -14.03
CA LEU A 58 -6.37 -3.45 -13.81
C LEU A 58 -5.61 -2.18 -13.43
N GLU A 59 -5.94 -1.03 -14.02
CA GLU A 59 -5.37 0.26 -13.68
C GLU A 59 -5.73 0.68 -12.25
N HIS A 60 -7.01 0.61 -11.90
CA HIS A 60 -7.46 0.97 -10.55
C HIS A 60 -6.94 0.04 -9.46
N SER A 61 -6.79 -1.24 -9.76
CA SER A 61 -6.23 -2.20 -8.81
C SER A 61 -4.71 -2.06 -8.62
N GLN A 62 -4.03 -1.21 -9.39
CA GLN A 62 -2.57 -0.97 -9.33
C GLN A 62 -1.75 -2.27 -9.28
N ASN A 63 -2.16 -3.28 -10.04
CA ASN A 63 -1.60 -4.63 -10.01
C ASN A 63 -1.79 -5.41 -8.68
N ASN A 64 -2.65 -4.94 -7.78
CA ASN A 64 -3.05 -5.68 -6.60
C ASN A 64 -4.14 -6.69 -6.98
N LEU A 65 -3.75 -7.96 -7.09
CA LEU A 65 -4.65 -9.04 -7.50
C LEU A 65 -5.85 -9.21 -6.55
N LEU A 66 -5.62 -9.05 -5.24
CA LEU A 66 -6.68 -9.16 -4.23
C LEU A 66 -7.71 -8.03 -4.39
N ALA A 67 -7.25 -6.81 -4.67
CA ALA A 67 -8.12 -5.68 -4.94
C ALA A 67 -8.99 -5.94 -6.18
N ALA A 68 -8.39 -6.39 -7.29
CA ALA A 68 -9.13 -6.74 -8.49
C ALA A 68 -10.15 -7.88 -8.25
N GLN A 69 -9.77 -8.89 -7.48
CA GLN A 69 -10.68 -9.98 -7.08
C GLN A 69 -11.87 -9.46 -6.29
N GLN A 70 -11.63 -8.59 -5.31
CA GLN A 70 -12.71 -8.00 -4.50
C GLN A 70 -13.66 -7.14 -5.34
N THR A 71 -13.14 -6.42 -6.36
CA THR A 71 -14.00 -5.69 -7.31
C THR A 71 -14.90 -6.64 -8.09
N LEU A 72 -14.35 -7.76 -8.59
CA LEU A 72 -15.16 -8.74 -9.32
C LEU A 72 -16.27 -9.34 -8.43
N LEU A 73 -15.95 -9.70 -7.18
CA LEU A 73 -16.95 -10.21 -6.24
C LEU A 73 -18.03 -9.18 -5.93
N ARG A 74 -17.66 -7.91 -5.84
CA ARG A 74 -18.63 -6.83 -5.64
C ARG A 74 -19.48 -6.60 -6.87
N LEU A 75 -18.89 -6.62 -8.07
CA LEU A 75 -19.66 -6.56 -9.32
C LEU A 75 -20.69 -7.65 -9.41
N ASP A 76 -20.34 -8.87 -9.03
CA ASP A 76 -21.27 -9.99 -8.96
C ASP A 76 -22.49 -9.68 -8.07
N MET A 77 -22.24 -9.12 -6.87
CA MET A 77 -23.31 -8.71 -5.96
C MET A 77 -24.16 -7.55 -6.51
N LEU A 78 -23.55 -6.57 -7.19
CA LEU A 78 -24.24 -5.39 -7.72
C LEU A 78 -25.00 -5.70 -9.00
N CYS A 79 -24.47 -6.55 -9.87
CA CYS A 79 -25.09 -6.90 -11.14
C CYS A 79 -26.33 -7.79 -10.96
N ALA A 80 -26.40 -8.61 -9.90
CA ALA A 80 -27.50 -9.55 -9.66
C ALA A 80 -27.93 -10.31 -10.93
N GLY A 81 -26.98 -10.68 -11.78
CA GLY A 81 -27.20 -11.37 -13.06
C GLY A 81 -27.41 -10.45 -14.27
N ALA A 82 -27.37 -9.11 -14.12
CA ALA A 82 -27.39 -8.17 -15.23
C ALA A 82 -26.00 -8.02 -15.88
N ALA A 83 -25.94 -7.47 -17.09
CA ALA A 83 -24.67 -7.17 -17.74
C ALA A 83 -23.91 -6.06 -16.99
N VAL A 84 -22.58 -6.19 -16.91
CA VAL A 84 -21.73 -5.14 -16.35
C VAL A 84 -21.71 -3.95 -17.31
N ASP A 85 -22.24 -2.81 -16.87
CA ASP A 85 -22.09 -1.54 -17.56
C ASP A 85 -21.00 -0.68 -16.92
N ALA A 86 -20.70 0.46 -17.54
CA ALA A 86 -19.66 1.37 -17.10
C ALA A 86 -19.96 1.99 -15.73
N ASP A 87 -21.24 2.28 -15.44
CA ASP A 87 -21.66 2.92 -14.19
C ASP A 87 -21.57 1.96 -13.02
N LEU A 88 -21.96 0.71 -13.21
CA LEU A 88 -21.79 -0.36 -12.21
C LEU A 88 -20.32 -0.65 -11.93
N LEU A 89 -19.50 -0.69 -12.99
CA LEU A 89 -18.05 -0.86 -12.82
C LEU A 89 -17.45 0.31 -12.04
N GLN A 90 -17.82 1.53 -12.37
CA GLN A 90 -17.35 2.73 -11.69
C GLN A 90 -17.79 2.74 -10.22
N ALA A 91 -19.03 2.38 -9.92
CA ALA A 91 -19.52 2.24 -8.54
C ALA A 91 -18.74 1.17 -7.76
N ALA A 92 -18.41 0.04 -8.39
CA ALA A 92 -17.59 -1.00 -7.78
C ALA A 92 -16.14 -0.57 -7.56
N LEU A 93 -15.58 0.28 -8.44
CA LEU A 93 -14.21 0.80 -8.35
C LEU A 93 -14.08 1.93 -7.35
N VAL A 94 -15.07 2.83 -7.24
CA VAL A 94 -15.04 4.00 -6.36
C VAL A 94 -14.84 3.61 -4.90
N GLU A 95 -15.37 2.49 -4.46
CA GLU A 95 -15.16 2.01 -3.09
C GLU A 95 -13.78 1.34 -2.88
N GLN A 96 -13.04 1.07 -3.96
CA GLN A 96 -11.67 0.52 -3.90
C GLN A 96 -10.56 1.58 -3.99
N SER A 97 -10.87 2.84 -4.18
CA SER A 97 -9.91 3.90 -3.88
C SER A 97 -9.67 4.00 -2.36
N ARG A 98 -9.54 2.87 -1.68
CA ARG A 98 -9.06 2.80 -0.31
C ARG A 98 -7.60 3.18 -0.35
N TYR A 99 -7.35 4.42 -0.08
CA TYR A 99 -6.01 4.88 0.23
C TYR A 99 -5.48 4.02 1.38
N SER A 100 -4.34 3.41 1.17
CA SER A 100 -3.66 2.72 2.25
C SER A 100 -2.78 3.72 3.02
N PRO A 101 -2.41 3.43 4.27
CA PRO A 101 -1.41 4.20 4.99
C PRO A 101 -0.08 4.35 4.24
N PHE A 102 0.23 3.42 3.34
CA PHE A 102 1.44 3.46 2.50
C PHE A 102 1.31 4.43 1.33
N ASP A 103 0.11 4.54 0.73
CA ASP A 103 -0.17 5.51 -0.33
C ASP A 103 -0.11 6.93 0.24
N LEU A 104 -0.64 7.14 1.45
CA LEU A 104 -0.51 8.38 2.20
C LEU A 104 0.97 8.75 2.40
N ALA A 105 1.77 7.83 2.92
CA ALA A 105 3.19 8.07 3.17
C ALA A 105 3.95 8.37 1.86
N GLN A 106 3.60 7.70 0.76
CA GLN A 106 4.18 7.98 -0.54
C GLN A 106 3.80 9.36 -1.08
N ALA A 107 2.53 9.77 -0.97
CA ALA A 107 2.08 11.11 -1.36
C ALA A 107 2.80 12.20 -0.54
N ALA A 108 2.97 11.99 0.75
CA ALA A 108 3.71 12.89 1.63
C ALA A 108 5.19 12.98 1.22
N LEU A 109 5.87 11.87 0.94
CA LEU A 109 7.24 11.84 0.42
C LEU A 109 7.40 12.62 -0.89
N GLN A 110 6.42 12.56 -1.79
CA GLN A 110 6.40 13.29 -3.05
C GLN A 110 6.11 14.79 -2.87
N GLY A 111 5.67 15.20 -1.67
CA GLY A 111 5.31 16.57 -1.37
C GLY A 111 3.92 16.97 -1.88
N ASP A 112 3.10 16.02 -2.28
CA ASP A 112 1.71 16.28 -2.64
C ASP A 112 0.85 16.38 -1.37
N SER A 113 1.01 17.50 -0.68
CA SER A 113 0.29 17.77 0.58
C SER A 113 -1.24 17.76 0.41
N THR A 114 -1.73 18.17 -0.76
CA THR A 114 -3.18 18.20 -1.03
C THR A 114 -3.74 16.77 -1.06
N GLN A 115 -3.08 15.89 -1.78
CA GLN A 115 -3.49 14.49 -1.87
C GLN A 115 -3.28 13.77 -0.55
N ALA A 116 -2.14 14.00 0.12
CA ALA A 116 -1.84 13.41 1.41
C ALA A 116 -2.89 13.75 2.49
N VAL A 117 -3.31 15.01 2.57
CA VAL A 117 -4.39 15.43 3.51
C VAL A 117 -5.72 14.77 3.16
N ARG A 118 -6.06 14.65 1.88
CA ARG A 118 -7.28 13.95 1.43
C ARG A 118 -7.24 12.48 1.83
N MET A 119 -6.11 11.81 1.61
CA MET A 119 -5.90 10.42 2.00
C MET A 119 -6.00 10.21 3.51
N LEU A 120 -5.39 11.10 4.29
CA LEU A 120 -5.43 11.02 5.76
C LEU A 120 -6.86 11.14 6.30
N ARG A 121 -7.64 12.08 5.76
CA ARG A 121 -9.06 12.24 6.15
C ARG A 121 -9.87 11.00 5.80
N PHE A 122 -9.67 10.46 4.61
CA PHE A 122 -10.33 9.22 4.19
C PHE A 122 -9.99 8.04 5.13
N LEU A 123 -8.72 7.87 5.50
CA LEU A 123 -8.30 6.83 6.45
C LEU A 123 -8.94 7.02 7.83
N GLN A 124 -9.07 8.26 8.29
CA GLN A 124 -9.77 8.59 9.52
C GLN A 124 -11.26 8.22 9.44
N GLU A 125 -11.95 8.65 8.39
CA GLU A 125 -13.38 8.40 8.17
C GLU A 125 -13.70 6.92 7.97
N SER A 126 -12.78 6.17 7.32
CA SER A 126 -12.92 4.72 7.13
C SER A 126 -12.63 3.90 8.38
N GLY A 127 -12.24 4.53 9.50
CA GLY A 127 -11.94 3.86 10.76
C GLY A 127 -10.59 3.11 10.75
N GLU A 128 -9.64 3.54 9.92
CA GLU A 128 -8.30 2.96 9.92
C GLU A 128 -7.62 3.18 11.27
N ALA A 129 -6.80 2.21 11.69
CA ALA A 129 -6.10 2.31 12.96
C ALA A 129 -5.02 3.41 12.91
N PRO A 130 -5.06 4.45 13.78
CA PRO A 130 -4.06 5.52 13.81
C PRO A 130 -2.63 5.00 13.97
N SER A 131 -2.45 3.87 14.68
CA SER A 131 -1.16 3.21 14.87
C SER A 131 -0.55 2.70 13.56
N LEU A 132 -1.37 2.23 12.62
CA LEU A 132 -0.90 1.76 11.31
C LEU A 132 -0.47 2.94 10.43
N VAL A 133 -1.21 4.04 10.49
CA VAL A 133 -0.85 5.29 9.80
C VAL A 133 0.48 5.84 10.33
N LEU A 134 0.61 5.90 11.65
CA LEU A 134 1.87 6.32 12.29
C LEU A 134 3.03 5.40 11.90
N TRP A 135 2.80 4.09 11.85
CA TRP A 135 3.84 3.14 11.47
C TRP A 135 4.34 3.37 10.04
N ALA A 136 3.45 3.63 9.09
CA ALA A 136 3.81 3.90 7.69
C ALA A 136 4.65 5.18 7.57
N LEU A 137 4.21 6.29 8.19
CA LEU A 137 4.94 7.56 8.20
C LEU A 137 6.31 7.44 8.90
N ASN A 138 6.35 6.81 10.08
CA ASN A 138 7.58 6.60 10.85
C ASN A 138 8.61 5.76 10.06
N ARG A 139 8.17 4.73 9.34
CA ARG A 139 9.06 3.93 8.48
C ARG A 139 9.77 4.82 7.47
N ASP A 140 9.04 5.66 6.75
CA ASP A 140 9.59 6.47 5.67
C ASP A 140 10.42 7.66 6.20
N MET A 141 10.01 8.24 7.33
CA MET A 141 10.82 9.24 8.05
C MET A 141 12.17 8.66 8.51
N LYS A 142 12.19 7.44 9.06
CA LYS A 142 13.44 6.76 9.45
C LYS A 142 14.33 6.48 8.26
N LEU A 143 13.77 6.01 7.15
CA LEU A 143 14.54 5.77 5.93
C LEU A 143 15.14 7.05 5.38
N LEU A 144 14.43 8.17 5.41
CA LEU A 144 14.99 9.48 5.02
C LEU A 144 16.16 9.90 5.89
N LEU A 145 16.04 9.76 7.21
CA LEU A 145 17.13 10.08 8.14
C LEU A 145 18.39 9.22 7.88
N GLN A 146 18.19 7.94 7.58
CA GLN A 146 19.28 7.03 7.24
C GLN A 146 19.91 7.37 5.89
N LEU A 147 19.12 7.68 4.86
CA LEU A 147 19.61 8.11 3.56
C LEU A 147 20.38 9.44 3.62
N MET A 148 19.97 10.36 4.49
CA MET A 148 20.73 11.61 4.72
C MET A 148 22.10 11.35 5.32
N ALA A 149 22.17 10.40 6.26
CA ALA A 149 23.45 10.05 6.89
C ALA A 149 24.36 9.25 5.94
N GLN A 150 23.77 8.43 5.07
CA GLN A 150 24.47 7.50 4.17
C GLN A 150 23.77 7.38 2.82
N PRO A 151 23.94 8.36 1.90
CA PRO A 151 23.21 8.43 0.64
C PRO A 151 23.39 7.21 -0.28
N ASP A 152 24.57 6.57 -0.22
CA ASP A 152 24.94 5.45 -1.09
C ASP A 152 24.39 4.10 -0.62
N GLN A 153 23.76 4.04 0.55
CA GLN A 153 23.26 2.79 1.14
C GLN A 153 21.79 2.50 0.87
N ALA A 154 21.16 3.17 -0.09
CA ALA A 154 19.76 2.93 -0.44
C ALA A 154 19.42 1.44 -0.66
N PRO A 155 20.23 0.64 -1.38
CA PRO A 155 19.93 -0.79 -1.57
C PRO A 155 19.97 -1.60 -0.27
N SER A 156 20.94 -1.31 0.63
CA SER A 156 21.05 -2.00 1.93
C SER A 156 19.92 -1.67 2.89
N LEU A 157 19.27 -0.51 2.71
CA LEU A 157 18.09 -0.08 3.44
C LEU A 157 16.78 -0.69 2.89
N GLY A 158 16.87 -1.55 1.86
CA GLY A 158 15.72 -2.17 1.22
C GLY A 158 14.94 -1.21 0.31
N ILE A 159 15.54 -0.09 -0.10
CA ILE A 159 14.95 0.85 -1.04
C ILE A 159 15.38 0.44 -2.45
N TRP A 160 14.49 -0.22 -3.16
CA TRP A 160 14.71 -0.61 -4.55
C TRP A 160 14.75 0.62 -5.46
N SER A 161 15.46 0.52 -6.57
CA SER A 161 15.62 1.61 -7.55
C SER A 161 14.29 2.25 -7.99
N SER A 162 13.23 1.46 -8.12
CA SER A 162 11.88 1.94 -8.45
C SER A 162 11.22 2.82 -7.37
N ARG A 163 11.65 2.71 -6.11
CA ARG A 163 11.14 3.50 -4.98
C ARG A 163 12.08 4.61 -4.52
N LEU A 164 13.24 4.73 -5.14
CA LEU A 164 14.26 5.69 -4.73
C LEU A 164 13.88 7.14 -5.07
N SER A 165 13.18 7.34 -6.19
CA SER A 165 12.81 8.69 -6.68
C SER A 165 12.03 9.53 -5.66
N PRO A 166 10.95 9.03 -5.00
CA PRO A 166 10.25 9.79 -3.96
C PRO A 166 11.15 10.23 -2.80
N TYR A 167 12.04 9.36 -2.34
CA TYR A 167 12.99 9.72 -1.26
C TYR A 167 13.98 10.80 -1.69
N GLN A 168 14.50 10.72 -2.93
CA GLN A 168 15.39 11.76 -3.46
C GLN A 168 14.67 13.11 -3.60
N GLN A 169 13.41 13.13 -3.99
CA GLN A 169 12.59 14.34 -4.04
C GLN A 169 12.39 14.93 -2.63
N ALA A 170 12.07 14.10 -1.66
CA ALA A 170 11.92 14.51 -0.27
C ALA A 170 13.23 15.09 0.29
N LEU A 171 14.36 14.44 0.05
CA LEU A 171 15.69 14.92 0.51
C LEU A 171 16.08 16.28 -0.08
N ARG A 172 15.66 16.60 -1.30
CA ARG A 172 15.90 17.93 -1.92
C ARG A 172 15.02 19.02 -1.31
N ARG A 173 13.83 18.69 -0.83
CA ARG A 173 12.84 19.60 -0.29
C ARG A 173 13.01 19.85 1.20
N LEU A 174 13.35 18.79 1.96
CA LEU A 174 13.41 18.82 3.41
C LEU A 174 14.73 19.45 3.89
N ARG A 175 14.61 20.32 4.89
CA ARG A 175 15.78 20.95 5.52
C ARG A 175 16.21 20.16 6.75
N PRO A 176 17.52 20.06 7.04
CA PRO A 176 18.02 19.34 8.21
C PRO A 176 17.41 19.81 9.54
N ALA A 177 17.05 21.09 9.63
CA ALA A 177 16.39 21.65 10.83
C ALA A 177 14.99 21.06 11.06
N GLN A 178 14.22 20.75 10.01
CA GLN A 178 12.89 20.16 10.11
C GLN A 178 12.95 18.73 10.63
N LEU A 179 14.01 18.00 10.29
CA LEU A 179 14.16 16.59 10.64
C LEU A 179 14.49 16.37 12.12
N ARG A 180 15.05 17.39 12.79
CA ARG A 180 15.50 17.27 14.19
C ARG A 180 14.36 17.06 15.17
N HIS A 181 13.16 17.57 14.88
CA HIS A 181 12.01 17.43 15.79
C HIS A 181 11.11 16.24 15.47
N TRP A 182 11.32 15.57 14.33
CA TRP A 182 10.53 14.38 13.98
C TRP A 182 10.51 13.30 15.05
N PRO A 183 11.64 12.91 15.68
CA PRO A 183 11.59 11.89 16.73
C PRO A 183 10.67 12.28 17.89
N GLY A 184 10.69 13.58 18.28
CA GLY A 184 9.79 14.10 19.31
C GLY A 184 8.33 14.11 18.90
N LEU A 185 8.05 14.49 17.64
CA LEU A 185 6.70 14.47 17.08
C LEU A 185 6.13 13.04 16.98
N LEU A 186 6.93 12.11 16.48
CA LEU A 186 6.55 10.69 16.37
C LEU A 186 6.27 10.08 17.76
N LEU A 187 7.13 10.36 18.74
CA LEU A 187 6.93 9.89 20.12
C LEU A 187 5.66 10.49 20.76
N ARG A 188 5.41 11.78 20.54
CA ARG A 188 4.21 12.47 21.00
C ARG A 188 2.96 11.86 20.37
N THR A 189 3.01 11.56 19.07
CA THR A 189 1.90 10.94 18.34
C THR A 189 1.62 9.53 18.84
N ASP A 190 2.66 8.72 19.06
CA ASP A 190 2.53 7.37 19.62
C ASP A 190 1.92 7.41 21.05
N ALA A 191 2.37 8.34 21.88
CA ALA A 191 1.84 8.51 23.22
C ALA A 191 0.35 8.96 23.21
N ALA A 192 -0.05 9.81 22.28
CA ALA A 192 -1.44 10.21 22.10
C ALA A 192 -2.32 9.05 21.62
N ILE A 193 -1.84 8.24 20.65
CA ILE A 193 -2.56 7.04 20.18
C ILE A 193 -2.79 6.03 21.32
N LYS A 194 -1.82 5.92 22.23
CA LYS A 194 -1.90 5.02 23.41
C LYS A 194 -2.67 5.61 24.59
N GLY A 195 -3.22 6.82 24.46
CA GLY A 195 -3.97 7.50 25.53
C GLY A 195 -3.10 8.03 26.67
N ALA A 196 -1.77 8.05 26.50
CA ALA A 196 -0.84 8.60 27.50
C ALA A 196 -0.73 10.14 27.45
N ARG A 197 -1.35 10.77 26.43
CA ARG A 197 -1.42 12.23 26.26
C ARG A 197 -2.82 12.66 25.83
N PRO A 198 -3.26 13.87 26.19
CA PRO A 198 -4.58 14.39 25.81
C PRO A 198 -4.67 14.88 24.36
N ASP A 199 -3.56 14.86 23.63
CA ASP A 199 -3.52 15.30 22.24
C ASP A 199 -4.43 14.44 21.35
N GLN A 200 -5.02 15.02 20.30
CA GLN A 200 -5.79 14.29 19.32
C GLN A 200 -4.83 13.55 18.33
N PRO A 201 -4.90 12.22 18.26
CA PRO A 201 -3.96 11.44 17.42
C PRO A 201 -3.98 11.85 15.94
N TRP A 202 -5.17 12.12 15.38
CA TRP A 202 -5.30 12.46 13.97
C TRP A 202 -4.74 13.83 13.62
N ASP A 203 -4.78 14.80 14.54
CA ASP A 203 -4.16 16.12 14.33
C ASP A 203 -2.63 15.99 14.32
N LEU A 204 -2.07 15.15 15.18
CA LEU A 204 -0.64 14.87 15.17
C LEU A 204 -0.19 14.07 13.94
N LEU A 205 -1.03 13.13 13.46
CA LEU A 205 -0.79 12.43 12.19
C LEU A 205 -0.84 13.39 11.00
N LEU A 206 -1.74 14.38 11.02
CA LEU A 206 -1.78 15.44 10.01
C LEU A 206 -0.49 16.24 10.03
N GLN A 207 0.01 16.61 11.21
CA GLN A 207 1.28 17.31 11.35
C GLN A 207 2.43 16.45 10.80
N CYS A 208 2.53 15.17 11.17
CA CYS A 208 3.53 14.24 10.62
C CYS A 208 3.47 14.16 9.09
N THR A 209 2.26 14.14 8.52
CA THR A 209 2.03 14.05 7.07
C THR A 209 2.51 15.30 6.33
N LEU A 210 2.28 16.48 6.92
CA LEU A 210 2.64 17.77 6.31
C LEU A 210 4.13 18.10 6.46
N GLU A 211 4.79 17.51 7.43
CA GLU A 211 6.22 17.71 7.67
C GLU A 211 7.09 16.73 6.83
N LEU A 212 6.51 15.64 6.34
CA LEU A 212 7.16 14.69 5.45
C LEU A 212 7.08 15.15 4.00
#